data_bf9731c72ffe369ffdab73bcff359c86
#
_entry.id   bf9731c72ffe369ffdab73bcff359c86
#
_cell.length_a   1.000
_cell.length_b   1.000
_cell.length_c   1.000
_cell.angle_alpha   90.00
_cell.angle_beta   90.00
_cell.angle_gamma   90.00
#
_symmetry.space_group_name_H-M   'P 1'
#
loop_
_entity.id
_entity.type
_entity.pdbx_description
1 polymer ?
#
loop_
_entity_poly.entity_id
_entity_poly.type
_entity_poly.pdbx_seq_one_letter_code
_entity_poly.pdbx_strand_id
1 'polypeptide(L)'
;ADILELGFPHNTPIADGGQIQGSSYRALQNGIKLKDVFQIVKNFKKINPEKPLILMGYFNLVYQNGENNFLKNCNTAGVDGLIIVDLPWPENKNFASKCKKKSINFIQLLSPTTSKERMKKIIKDSHDMIYYISMLSTTGGQLKVSPKKIIQNYNKIKSINPKKNLVIGFGITDKTISSLKSA
;
A
#
# COMPACT_ATOMS: atom_id res chain seq x y z
N ALA A 1 15.04 5.30 5.64
CA ALA A 1 13.58 5.17 5.62
C ALA A 1 13.11 4.43 6.86
N ASP A 2 11.93 4.78 7.37
CA ASP A 2 11.34 4.16 8.56
C ASP A 2 10.54 2.90 8.17
N ILE A 3 9.91 2.92 7.01
CA ILE A 3 9.16 1.80 6.43
C ILE A 3 9.62 1.62 4.99
N LEU A 4 9.76 0.37 4.55
CA LEU A 4 10.04 0.03 3.16
C LEU A 4 8.78 -0.50 2.49
N GLU A 5 8.45 0.00 1.30
CA GLU A 5 7.41 -0.55 0.43
C GLU A 5 8.06 -1.23 -0.78
N LEU A 6 7.74 -2.50 -1.00
CA LEU A 6 8.25 -3.30 -2.11
C LEU A 6 7.10 -3.76 -2.98
N GLY A 7 7.13 -3.39 -4.28
CA GLY A 7 6.17 -3.87 -5.27
C GLY A 7 6.44 -5.30 -5.69
N PHE A 8 5.41 -6.15 -5.76
CA PHE A 8 5.50 -7.41 -6.49
C PHE A 8 4.96 -7.21 -7.92
N PRO A 9 5.79 -7.51 -8.96
CA PRO A 9 5.52 -7.07 -10.32
C PRO A 9 4.29 -7.75 -10.93
N HIS A 10 3.50 -6.99 -11.69
CA HIS A 10 2.33 -7.45 -12.42
C HIS A 10 2.39 -6.98 -13.88
N ASN A 11 1.89 -7.80 -14.81
CA ASN A 11 1.92 -7.49 -16.24
C ASN A 11 0.83 -6.49 -16.69
N THR A 12 -0.19 -6.27 -15.84
CA THR A 12 -1.30 -5.36 -16.12
C THR A 12 -1.54 -4.42 -14.92
N PRO A 13 -0.57 -3.55 -14.58
CA PRO A 13 -0.62 -2.72 -13.37
C PRO A 13 -1.46 -1.45 -13.62
N ILE A 14 -2.78 -1.61 -13.66
CA ILE A 14 -3.76 -0.58 -14.08
C ILE A 14 -3.78 0.69 -13.21
N ALA A 15 -3.36 0.60 -11.95
CA ALA A 15 -3.29 1.74 -11.03
C ALA A 15 -1.93 2.45 -11.06
N ASP A 16 -0.94 1.88 -11.74
CA ASP A 16 0.43 2.38 -11.73
C ASP A 16 0.70 3.34 -12.90
N GLY A 17 1.52 4.35 -12.66
CA GLY A 17 2.04 5.23 -13.71
C GLY A 17 3.27 4.64 -14.40
N GLY A 18 3.70 5.30 -15.49
CA GLY A 18 4.74 4.79 -16.38
C GLY A 18 6.05 4.38 -15.70
N GLN A 19 6.45 5.05 -14.62
CA GLN A 19 7.67 4.70 -13.89
C GLN A 19 7.57 3.33 -13.21
N ILE A 20 6.45 3.09 -12.52
CA ILE A 20 6.20 1.82 -11.80
C ILE A 20 5.89 0.72 -12.81
N GLN A 21 5.11 1.00 -13.86
CA GLN A 21 4.88 0.05 -14.97
C GLN A 21 6.20 -0.38 -15.60
N GLY A 22 7.09 0.57 -15.92
CA GLY A 22 8.40 0.29 -16.47
C GLY A 22 9.29 -0.53 -15.53
N SER A 23 9.22 -0.28 -14.22
CA SER A 23 9.92 -1.07 -13.21
C SER A 23 9.39 -2.51 -13.14
N SER A 24 8.08 -2.69 -13.08
CA SER A 24 7.43 -4.01 -13.13
C SER A 24 7.77 -4.77 -14.41
N TYR A 25 7.73 -4.09 -15.55
CA TYR A 25 8.10 -4.70 -16.83
C TYR A 25 9.53 -5.22 -16.83
N ARG A 26 10.51 -4.40 -16.40
CA ARG A 26 11.92 -4.83 -16.32
C ARG A 26 12.10 -6.03 -15.37
N ALA A 27 11.41 -6.03 -14.23
CA ALA A 27 11.48 -7.16 -13.29
C ALA A 27 10.95 -8.44 -13.92
N LEU A 28 9.81 -8.38 -14.63
CA LEU A 28 9.22 -9.53 -15.32
C LEU A 28 10.11 -10.03 -16.48
N GLN A 29 10.72 -9.12 -17.27
CA GLN A 29 11.66 -9.49 -18.33
C GLN A 29 12.90 -10.20 -17.76
N ASN A 30 13.34 -9.86 -16.56
CA ASN A 30 14.42 -10.56 -15.85
C ASN A 30 13.94 -11.85 -15.14
N GLY A 31 12.72 -12.30 -15.40
CA GLY A 31 12.20 -13.58 -14.89
C GLY A 31 11.81 -13.57 -13.41
N ILE A 32 11.70 -12.41 -12.77
CA ILE A 32 11.30 -12.30 -11.36
C ILE A 32 9.91 -12.89 -11.16
N LYS A 33 9.80 -13.79 -10.19
CA LYS A 33 8.58 -14.45 -9.75
C LYS A 33 8.25 -14.07 -8.30
N LEU A 34 7.05 -14.36 -7.87
CA LEU A 34 6.61 -14.05 -6.50
C LEU A 34 7.52 -14.68 -5.42
N LYS A 35 8.05 -15.89 -5.66
CA LYS A 35 9.02 -16.54 -4.76
C LYS A 35 10.29 -15.71 -4.55
N ASP A 36 10.73 -15.01 -5.59
CA ASP A 36 11.96 -14.20 -5.53
C ASP A 36 11.68 -12.92 -4.73
N VAL A 37 10.47 -12.36 -4.83
CA VAL A 37 10.03 -11.25 -3.98
C VAL A 37 10.07 -11.64 -2.50
N PHE A 38 9.54 -12.81 -2.13
CA PHE A 38 9.64 -13.31 -0.75
C PHE A 38 11.09 -13.53 -0.30
N GLN A 39 11.98 -13.94 -1.20
CA GLN A 39 13.39 -14.08 -0.88
C GLN A 39 14.06 -12.72 -0.64
N ILE A 40 13.71 -11.69 -1.42
CA ILE A 40 14.16 -10.30 -1.19
C ILE A 40 13.73 -9.83 0.20
N VAL A 41 12.47 -10.05 0.57
CA VAL A 41 11.94 -9.70 1.90
C VAL A 41 12.75 -10.40 3.00
N LYS A 42 12.97 -11.71 2.89
CA LYS A 42 13.77 -12.48 3.87
C LYS A 42 15.16 -11.91 4.03
N ASN A 43 15.84 -11.60 2.92
CA ASN A 43 17.18 -11.05 2.94
C ASN A 43 17.22 -9.67 3.60
N PHE A 44 16.23 -8.81 3.30
CA PHE A 44 16.08 -7.50 3.94
C PHE A 44 15.88 -7.63 5.45
N LYS A 45 14.96 -8.52 5.88
CA LYS A 45 14.63 -8.72 7.29
C LYS A 45 15.78 -9.32 8.12
N LYS A 46 16.67 -10.11 7.50
CA LYS A 46 17.91 -10.58 8.18
C LYS A 46 18.82 -9.43 8.59
N ILE A 47 18.90 -8.38 7.77
CA ILE A 47 19.79 -7.23 8.02
C ILE A 47 19.08 -6.15 8.82
N ASN A 48 17.75 -6.01 8.63
CA ASN A 48 16.93 -4.96 9.22
C ASN A 48 15.69 -5.55 9.91
N PRO A 49 15.83 -6.34 11.00
CA PRO A 49 14.70 -7.04 11.61
C PRO A 49 13.61 -6.11 12.11
N GLU A 50 13.99 -4.94 12.65
CA GLU A 50 13.07 -3.96 13.24
C GLU A 50 12.37 -3.04 12.20
N LYS A 51 12.85 -3.01 10.94
CA LYS A 51 12.26 -2.14 9.93
C LYS A 51 11.05 -2.79 9.29
N PRO A 52 9.84 -2.16 9.38
CA PRO A 52 8.67 -2.67 8.71
C PRO A 52 8.85 -2.73 7.19
N LEU A 53 8.37 -3.82 6.59
CA LEU A 53 8.33 -4.01 5.14
C LEU A 53 6.90 -4.32 4.70
N ILE A 54 6.41 -3.51 3.78
CA ILE A 54 5.08 -3.63 3.17
C ILE A 54 5.24 -4.16 1.75
N LEU A 55 4.44 -5.16 1.37
CA LEU A 55 4.31 -5.56 -0.02
C LEU A 55 3.11 -4.86 -0.65
N MET A 56 3.31 -4.32 -1.85
CA MET A 56 2.28 -3.68 -2.65
C MET A 56 2.10 -4.39 -3.99
N GLY A 57 0.85 -4.62 -4.39
CA GLY A 57 0.55 -5.21 -5.70
C GLY A 57 -0.93 -5.47 -5.94
N TYR A 58 -1.21 -6.45 -6.82
CA TYR A 58 -2.53 -6.73 -7.35
C TYR A 58 -3.07 -8.07 -6.86
N PHE A 59 -4.38 -8.13 -6.65
CA PHE A 59 -5.05 -9.29 -6.07
C PHE A 59 -4.96 -10.55 -6.94
N ASN A 60 -4.88 -10.38 -8.25
CA ASN A 60 -4.76 -11.53 -9.15
C ASN A 60 -3.60 -12.46 -8.77
N LEU A 61 -2.43 -11.94 -8.45
CA LEU A 61 -1.28 -12.75 -8.03
C LEU A 61 -1.49 -13.44 -6.68
N VAL A 62 -2.20 -12.79 -5.77
CA VAL A 62 -2.60 -13.38 -4.48
C VAL A 62 -3.56 -14.54 -4.72
N TYR A 63 -4.56 -14.33 -5.58
CA TYR A 63 -5.56 -15.32 -5.95
C TYR A 63 -4.94 -16.55 -6.65
N GLN A 64 -4.08 -16.32 -7.64
CA GLN A 64 -3.36 -17.38 -8.37
C GLN A 64 -2.46 -18.23 -7.47
N ASN A 65 -1.84 -17.62 -6.47
CA ASN A 65 -1.01 -18.33 -5.49
C ASN A 65 -1.86 -19.10 -4.46
N GLY A 66 -3.14 -18.76 -4.33
CA GLY A 66 -4.03 -19.13 -3.24
C GLY A 66 -3.79 -18.26 -2.00
N GLU A 67 -4.82 -17.57 -1.52
CA GLU A 67 -4.73 -16.58 -0.43
C GLU A 67 -3.99 -17.12 0.81
N ASN A 68 -4.32 -18.35 1.25
CA ASN A 68 -3.71 -18.94 2.43
C ASN A 68 -2.21 -19.23 2.24
N ASN A 69 -1.83 -19.71 1.06
CA ASN A 69 -0.43 -19.96 0.71
C ASN A 69 0.36 -18.67 0.59
N PHE A 70 -0.22 -17.65 -0.07
CA PHE A 70 0.37 -16.32 -0.16
C PHE A 70 0.63 -15.73 1.24
N LEU A 71 -0.36 -15.73 2.12
CA LEU A 71 -0.23 -15.22 3.48
C LEU A 71 0.74 -16.03 4.35
N LYS A 72 0.81 -17.35 4.15
CA LYS A 72 1.84 -18.19 4.79
C LYS A 72 3.24 -17.75 4.36
N ASN A 73 3.44 -17.54 3.05
CA ASN A 73 4.73 -17.11 2.52
C ASN A 73 5.10 -15.69 2.98
N CYS A 74 4.12 -14.75 3.02
CA CYS A 74 4.32 -13.42 3.59
C CYS A 74 4.81 -13.50 5.05
N ASN A 75 4.10 -14.25 5.89
CA ASN A 75 4.45 -14.41 7.30
C ASN A 75 5.84 -15.03 7.47
N THR A 76 6.15 -16.11 6.72
CA THR A 76 7.47 -16.77 6.75
C THR A 76 8.59 -15.86 6.25
N ALA A 77 8.30 -14.94 5.33
CA ALA A 77 9.28 -13.98 4.82
C ALA A 77 9.51 -12.80 5.76
N GLY A 78 8.58 -12.52 6.67
CA GLY A 78 8.63 -11.38 7.58
C GLY A 78 7.96 -10.13 7.02
N VAL A 79 6.93 -10.28 6.17
CA VAL A 79 6.11 -9.16 5.68
C VAL A 79 5.25 -8.61 6.81
N ASP A 80 5.33 -7.31 7.08
CA ASP A 80 4.56 -6.64 8.13
C ASP A 80 3.22 -6.10 7.65
N GLY A 81 3.11 -5.75 6.36
CA GLY A 81 1.89 -5.19 5.80
C GLY A 81 1.68 -5.51 4.33
N LEU A 82 0.41 -5.37 3.89
CA LEU A 82 -0.01 -5.56 2.50
C LEU A 82 -0.86 -4.39 2.02
N ILE A 83 -0.54 -3.86 0.84
CA ILE A 83 -1.38 -2.99 0.03
C ILE A 83 -1.80 -3.75 -1.22
N ILE A 84 -3.10 -4.04 -1.36
CA ILE A 84 -3.67 -4.65 -2.56
C ILE A 84 -4.54 -3.61 -3.24
N VAL A 85 -4.02 -3.05 -4.34
CA VAL A 85 -4.55 -1.82 -4.94
C VAL A 85 -5.92 -1.98 -5.60
N ASP A 86 -6.24 -3.18 -6.07
CA ASP A 86 -7.48 -3.55 -6.75
C ASP A 86 -8.46 -4.35 -5.89
N LEU A 87 -8.22 -4.42 -4.56
CA LEU A 87 -9.13 -5.07 -3.62
C LEU A 87 -9.68 -4.05 -2.60
N PRO A 88 -10.69 -3.25 -2.97
CA PRO A 88 -11.23 -2.18 -2.13
C PRO A 88 -12.13 -2.70 -1.01
N TRP A 89 -12.48 -1.83 -0.08
CA TRP A 89 -13.54 -2.07 0.89
C TRP A 89 -14.93 -1.95 0.22
N PRO A 90 -15.92 -2.82 0.48
CA PRO A 90 -15.93 -3.88 1.51
C PRO A 90 -15.44 -5.26 1.05
N GLU A 91 -15.08 -5.44 -0.21
CA GLU A 91 -14.69 -6.70 -0.84
C GLU A 91 -13.47 -7.33 -0.16
N ASN A 92 -12.58 -6.49 0.36
CA ASN A 92 -11.36 -6.93 1.06
C ASN A 92 -11.58 -7.52 2.48
N LYS A 93 -12.78 -7.43 3.06
CA LYS A 93 -13.02 -7.78 4.48
C LYS A 93 -12.56 -9.18 4.86
N ASN A 94 -12.87 -10.15 4.00
CA ASN A 94 -12.48 -11.54 4.24
C ASN A 94 -10.95 -11.69 4.20
N PHE A 95 -10.31 -11.16 3.19
CA PHE A 95 -8.85 -11.21 3.03
C PHE A 95 -8.13 -10.44 4.15
N ALA A 96 -8.60 -9.24 4.50
CA ALA A 96 -8.06 -8.46 5.62
C ALA A 96 -8.16 -9.21 6.96
N SER A 97 -9.27 -9.92 7.19
CA SER A 97 -9.42 -10.80 8.38
C SER A 97 -8.39 -11.93 8.40
N LYS A 98 -8.09 -12.54 7.24
CA LYS A 98 -7.04 -13.56 7.10
C LYS A 98 -5.64 -12.97 7.36
N CYS A 99 -5.37 -11.75 6.86
CA CYS A 99 -4.12 -11.03 7.15
C CYS A 99 -3.94 -10.83 8.65
N LYS A 100 -4.97 -10.34 9.34
CA LYS A 100 -4.94 -10.12 10.80
C LYS A 100 -4.59 -11.38 11.58
N LYS A 101 -5.15 -12.53 11.21
CA LYS A 101 -4.84 -13.83 11.83
C LYS A 101 -3.37 -14.26 11.64
N LYS A 102 -2.67 -13.66 10.71
CA LYS A 102 -1.23 -13.88 10.43
C LYS A 102 -0.34 -12.72 10.90
N SER A 103 -0.88 -11.80 11.70
CA SER A 103 -0.18 -10.60 12.16
C SER A 103 0.33 -9.71 11.03
N ILE A 104 -0.34 -9.74 9.87
CA ILE A 104 -0.04 -8.89 8.72
C ILE A 104 -1.05 -7.75 8.68
N ASN A 105 -0.56 -6.52 8.63
CA ASN A 105 -1.39 -5.33 8.52
C ASN A 105 -1.95 -5.18 7.10
N PHE A 106 -3.26 -5.36 6.90
CA PHE A 106 -3.89 -5.02 5.63
C PHE A 106 -4.17 -3.52 5.59
N ILE A 107 -3.47 -2.81 4.70
CA ILE A 107 -3.48 -1.35 4.64
C ILE A 107 -4.60 -0.91 3.70
N GLN A 108 -5.57 -0.20 4.26
CA GLN A 108 -6.71 0.34 3.51
C GLN A 108 -6.31 1.59 2.76
N LEU A 109 -6.81 1.72 1.52
CA LEU A 109 -6.63 2.89 0.70
C LEU A 109 -7.80 3.86 0.84
N LEU A 110 -7.51 5.14 1.03
CA LEU A 110 -8.46 6.25 0.93
C LEU A 110 -8.03 7.20 -0.19
N SER A 111 -9.00 7.78 -0.87
CA SER A 111 -8.76 8.74 -1.96
C SER A 111 -9.54 10.04 -1.74
N PRO A 112 -9.22 11.11 -2.47
CA PRO A 112 -9.99 12.36 -2.42
C PRO A 112 -11.47 12.20 -2.80
N THR A 113 -11.82 11.16 -3.54
CA THR A 113 -13.19 10.83 -3.97
C THR A 113 -13.96 9.96 -2.98
N THR A 114 -13.31 9.46 -1.92
CA THR A 114 -13.99 8.64 -0.91
C THR A 114 -14.98 9.48 -0.12
N SER A 115 -16.27 9.12 -0.17
CA SER A 115 -17.32 9.82 0.58
C SER A 115 -17.09 9.74 2.10
N LYS A 116 -17.63 10.70 2.85
CA LYS A 116 -17.45 10.77 4.31
C LYS A 116 -17.99 9.53 5.02
N GLU A 117 -19.12 9.01 4.58
CA GLU A 117 -19.76 7.80 5.13
C GLU A 117 -18.91 6.57 4.88
N ARG A 118 -18.42 6.39 3.63
CA ARG A 118 -17.53 5.30 3.25
C ARG A 118 -16.21 5.38 4.00
N MET A 119 -15.63 6.58 4.13
CA MET A 119 -14.40 6.83 4.87
C MET A 119 -14.52 6.37 6.33
N LYS A 120 -15.60 6.74 7.03
CA LYS A 120 -15.84 6.29 8.42
C LYS A 120 -15.88 4.77 8.54
N LYS A 121 -16.55 4.09 7.61
CA LYS A 121 -16.66 2.62 7.58
C LYS A 121 -15.30 1.97 7.34
N ILE A 122 -14.53 2.47 6.35
CA ILE A 122 -13.17 1.97 6.05
C ILE A 122 -12.25 2.15 7.27
N ILE A 123 -12.26 3.33 7.89
CA ILE A 123 -11.42 3.62 9.06
C ILE A 123 -11.79 2.72 10.26
N LYS A 124 -13.08 2.48 10.47
CA LYS A 124 -13.55 1.56 11.52
C LYS A 124 -13.04 0.15 11.30
N ASP A 125 -13.11 -0.36 10.07
CA ASP A 125 -12.73 -1.73 9.71
C ASP A 125 -11.23 -1.89 9.43
N SER A 126 -10.46 -0.78 9.32
CA SER A 126 -9.02 -0.83 9.02
C SER A 126 -8.22 -1.42 10.19
N HIS A 127 -7.09 -2.02 9.85
CA HIS A 127 -6.05 -2.35 10.83
C HIS A 127 -5.37 -1.08 11.34
N ASP A 128 -4.09 -1.11 11.64
CA ASP A 128 -3.41 0.02 12.25
C ASP A 128 -3.14 1.17 11.27
N MET A 129 -2.69 0.86 10.05
CA MET A 129 -2.28 1.84 9.05
C MET A 129 -3.34 2.05 7.97
N ILE A 130 -3.46 3.30 7.52
CA ILE A 130 -4.28 3.75 6.39
C ILE A 130 -3.38 4.52 5.43
N TYR A 131 -3.53 4.27 4.14
CA TYR A 131 -2.80 4.97 3.09
C TYR A 131 -3.73 5.92 2.33
N TYR A 132 -3.46 7.21 2.42
CA TYR A 132 -4.22 8.24 1.71
C TYR A 132 -3.55 8.55 0.37
N ILE A 133 -4.26 8.25 -0.71
CA ILE A 133 -3.87 8.59 -2.08
C ILE A 133 -4.13 10.08 -2.28
N SER A 134 -3.09 10.90 -2.45
CA SER A 134 -3.20 12.36 -2.48
C SER A 134 -3.67 12.93 -3.82
N MET A 135 -3.80 12.09 -4.86
CA MET A 135 -4.11 12.55 -6.21
C MET A 135 -5.09 11.62 -6.94
N LEU A 136 -5.70 12.13 -8.01
CA LEU A 136 -6.65 11.42 -8.87
C LEU A 136 -5.99 10.95 -10.19
N SER A 137 -4.74 10.50 -10.14
CA SER A 137 -4.02 9.99 -11.30
C SER A 137 -3.23 8.74 -10.92
N THR A 138 -2.66 8.07 -11.93
CA THR A 138 -1.80 6.90 -11.71
C THR A 138 -0.53 7.26 -10.95
N THR A 139 0.08 6.27 -10.29
CA THR A 139 1.36 6.38 -9.57
C THR A 139 2.44 7.01 -10.46
N GLY A 140 3.15 8.01 -9.95
CA GLY A 140 4.18 8.74 -10.71
C GLY A 140 3.65 9.86 -11.62
N GLY A 141 2.34 10.16 -11.59
CA GLY A 141 1.75 11.33 -12.25
C GLY A 141 2.03 12.64 -11.50
N GLN A 142 1.74 13.77 -12.15
CA GLN A 142 1.90 15.09 -11.53
C GLN A 142 0.82 15.36 -10.46
N LEU A 143 1.21 16.02 -9.38
CA LEU A 143 0.31 16.42 -8.30
C LEU A 143 -0.73 17.43 -8.82
N LYS A 144 -1.98 17.00 -8.99
CA LYS A 144 -3.09 17.86 -9.44
C LYS A 144 -3.88 18.50 -8.29
N VAL A 145 -3.56 18.15 -7.04
CA VAL A 145 -4.24 18.65 -5.84
C VAL A 145 -3.25 19.50 -5.05
N SER A 146 -3.69 20.69 -4.62
CA SER A 146 -2.81 21.57 -3.86
C SER A 146 -2.38 20.96 -2.52
N PRO A 147 -1.16 21.22 -2.02
CA PRO A 147 -0.70 20.72 -0.73
C PRO A 147 -1.67 21.08 0.41
N LYS A 148 -2.21 22.30 0.40
CA LYS A 148 -3.23 22.74 1.38
C LYS A 148 -4.45 21.81 1.41
N LYS A 149 -4.93 21.37 0.25
CA LYS A 149 -6.06 20.44 0.15
C LYS A 149 -5.72 19.05 0.64
N ILE A 150 -4.50 18.59 0.41
CA ILE A 150 -4.01 17.30 0.92
C ILE A 150 -3.99 17.34 2.44
N ILE A 151 -3.42 18.38 3.05
CA ILE A 151 -3.37 18.57 4.51
C ILE A 151 -4.77 18.63 5.11
N GLN A 152 -5.69 19.37 4.48
CA GLN A 152 -7.09 19.42 4.92
C GLN A 152 -7.75 18.03 4.96
N ASN A 153 -7.54 17.24 3.91
CA ASN A 153 -8.09 15.88 3.84
C ASN A 153 -7.40 14.95 4.86
N TYR A 154 -6.09 15.05 5.05
CA TYR A 154 -5.35 14.34 6.09
C TYR A 154 -5.96 14.63 7.47
N ASN A 155 -6.11 15.89 7.84
CA ASN A 155 -6.69 16.29 9.12
C ASN A 155 -8.13 15.80 9.30
N LYS A 156 -8.92 15.82 8.22
CA LYS A 156 -10.29 15.27 8.22
C LYS A 156 -10.30 13.76 8.48
N ILE A 157 -9.37 13.01 7.90
CA ILE A 157 -9.24 11.56 8.14
C ILE A 157 -8.80 11.31 9.58
N LYS A 158 -7.77 12.02 10.05
CA LYS A 158 -7.26 11.92 11.42
C LYS A 158 -8.32 12.27 12.49
N SER A 159 -9.21 13.24 12.20
CA SER A 159 -10.29 13.59 13.14
C SER A 159 -11.33 12.48 13.34
N ILE A 160 -11.47 11.54 12.40
CA ILE A 160 -12.37 10.38 12.55
C ILE A 160 -11.78 9.36 13.53
N ASN A 161 -10.48 9.11 13.47
CA ASN A 161 -9.77 8.26 14.41
C ASN A 161 -8.29 8.70 14.56
N PRO A 162 -7.97 9.51 15.57
CA PRO A 162 -6.61 10.03 15.79
C PRO A 162 -5.55 8.96 16.05
N LYS A 163 -5.97 7.78 16.54
CA LYS A 163 -5.05 6.68 16.89
C LYS A 163 -4.53 5.91 15.66
N LYS A 164 -5.18 6.06 14.49
CA LYS A 164 -4.73 5.37 13.27
C LYS A 164 -3.47 6.01 12.71
N ASN A 165 -2.53 5.18 12.29
CA ASN A 165 -1.39 5.62 11.51
C ASN A 165 -1.86 5.97 10.09
N LEU A 166 -1.68 7.21 9.69
CA LEU A 166 -2.09 7.71 8.38
C LEU A 166 -0.86 8.17 7.61
N VAL A 167 -0.62 7.56 6.46
CA VAL A 167 0.43 7.95 5.52
C VAL A 167 -0.17 8.56 4.26
N ILE A 168 0.56 9.48 3.65
CA ILE A 168 0.18 10.11 2.38
C ILE A 168 1.11 9.57 1.30
N GLY A 169 0.54 9.12 0.20
CA GLY A 169 1.32 8.69 -0.96
C GLY A 169 0.78 9.26 -2.26
N PHE A 170 1.49 8.96 -3.36
CA PHE A 170 1.27 9.46 -4.71
C PHE A 170 1.63 10.94 -4.91
N GLY A 171 2.38 11.21 -5.97
CA GLY A 171 2.81 12.56 -6.34
C GLY A 171 3.79 13.20 -5.35
N ILE A 172 4.33 12.45 -4.40
CA ILE A 172 5.36 12.92 -3.48
C ILE A 172 6.71 12.85 -4.21
N THR A 173 7.37 13.98 -4.26
CA THR A 173 8.70 14.15 -4.87
C THR A 173 9.56 15.03 -3.96
N ASP A 174 10.86 15.13 -4.25
CA ASP A 174 11.77 16.06 -3.61
C ASP A 174 11.26 17.53 -3.65
N LYS A 175 10.55 17.89 -4.72
CA LYS A 175 9.97 19.23 -4.91
C LYS A 175 8.69 19.47 -4.11
N THR A 176 7.90 18.42 -3.87
CA THR A 176 6.59 18.55 -3.20
C THR A 176 6.63 18.20 -1.72
N ILE A 177 7.62 17.43 -1.26
CA ILE A 177 7.69 16.96 0.13
C ILE A 177 7.80 18.10 1.15
N SER A 178 8.54 19.16 0.82
CA SER A 178 8.73 20.31 1.74
C SER A 178 7.40 21.00 2.07
N SER A 179 6.48 21.08 1.10
CA SER A 179 5.16 21.68 1.28
C SER A 179 4.17 20.80 2.06
N LEU A 180 4.52 19.54 2.30
CA LEU A 180 3.70 18.57 3.05
C LEU A 180 4.25 18.29 4.46
N LYS A 181 5.44 18.76 4.81
CA LYS A 181 6.06 18.57 6.13
C LYS A 181 5.30 19.20 7.30
N SER A 182 4.36 20.10 7.02
CA SER A 182 3.51 20.75 8.03
C SER A 182 2.18 20.02 8.28
N ALA A 183 2.00 18.83 7.73
CA ALA A 183 0.79 18.03 7.89
C ALA A 183 0.82 17.17 9.15
#